data_ac8ffafef16c4d4fea0544d2c758430e
#
_entry.id   ac8ffafef16c4d4fea0544d2c758430e
#
_cell.length_a   1.000
_cell.length_b   1.000
_cell.length_c   1.000
_cell.angle_alpha   90.00
_cell.angle_beta   90.00
_cell.angle_gamma   90.00
#
_symmetry.space_group_name_H-M   'P 1'
#
loop_
_entity.id
_entity.type
_entity.pdbx_description
1 polymer ?
#
loop_
_entity_poly.entity_id
_entity_poly.type
_entity_poly.pdbx_seq_one_letter_code
_entity_poly.pdbx_strand_id
1 'polypeptide(L)'
;MALRHFLTLRDLSTAELNRIIERAIELKCMQHRNDVYQPFVGKVMGMIFEKSSTRTRVSFEAGMSQFGGSAIFLSSRDTQLGRGEPIEDSARVISSMLDIVMIRTFGHDIVTRFAEYSKVPVINALTDDHHPCQLLADVQTYVEHRGSIQGKTVAWIGDGNNMCNSYIEAAHMWGFKLKIAAPKGYEPKAEFMSEFAHCAELVNSAEDAAVNADMIVTDVWASMGQEEEQKIREAAFADYQVNEHLMDLAHPDCLFMHCLPAHRGEEISENMLDHKNAVVWAEAENRLHAQKALVEFLINENLKKD
;
A
#
# COMPACT_ATOMS: atom_id res chain seq x y z
N MET A 1 2.46 -18.79 20.67
CA MET A 1 1.49 -18.22 19.69
C MET A 1 2.11 -18.32 18.30
N ALA A 2 1.32 -18.32 17.20
CA ALA A 2 1.88 -18.36 15.84
C ALA A 2 2.66 -17.06 15.55
N LEU A 3 3.65 -17.15 14.66
CA LEU A 3 4.40 -16.01 14.14
C LEU A 3 3.44 -15.03 13.45
N ARG A 4 3.62 -13.73 13.65
CA ARG A 4 2.77 -12.71 13.02
C ARG A 4 3.42 -12.16 11.78
N HIS A 5 2.65 -12.11 10.71
CA HIS A 5 3.01 -11.56 9.41
C HIS A 5 2.10 -10.38 9.09
N PHE A 6 2.37 -9.69 7.98
CA PHE A 6 1.51 -8.66 7.42
C PHE A 6 1.42 -8.85 5.90
N LEU A 7 0.49 -9.67 5.47
CA LEU A 7 0.30 -10.05 4.06
C LEU A 7 -0.87 -9.28 3.43
N THR A 8 -1.90 -9.00 4.24
CA THR A 8 -3.05 -8.15 3.93
C THR A 8 -3.36 -7.24 5.11
N LEU A 9 -4.23 -6.25 4.95
CA LEU A 9 -4.69 -5.40 6.07
C LEU A 9 -5.42 -6.22 7.14
N ARG A 10 -6.03 -7.32 6.77
CA ARG A 10 -6.84 -8.19 7.64
C ARG A 10 -6.03 -9.05 8.61
N ASP A 11 -4.71 -9.11 8.45
CA ASP A 11 -3.82 -9.84 9.37
C ASP A 11 -3.70 -9.17 10.75
N LEU A 12 -4.11 -7.91 10.82
CA LEU A 12 -4.11 -7.11 12.04
C LEU A 12 -5.53 -6.62 12.35
N SER A 13 -5.82 -6.44 13.62
CA SER A 13 -7.06 -5.80 14.05
C SER A 13 -7.04 -4.29 13.76
N THR A 14 -8.21 -3.67 13.64
CA THR A 14 -8.36 -2.22 13.49
C THR A 14 -7.61 -1.45 14.58
N ALA A 15 -7.65 -1.94 15.83
CA ALA A 15 -6.92 -1.31 16.95
C ALA A 15 -5.41 -1.37 16.76
N GLU A 16 -4.87 -2.45 16.19
CA GLU A 16 -3.45 -2.59 15.89
C GLU A 16 -3.03 -1.72 14.71
N LEU A 17 -3.84 -1.67 13.65
CA LEU A 17 -3.63 -0.77 12.53
C LEU A 17 -3.60 0.70 12.97
N ASN A 18 -4.53 1.12 13.81
CA ASN A 18 -4.55 2.49 14.36
C ASN A 18 -3.30 2.77 15.19
N ARG A 19 -2.84 1.85 16.04
CA ARG A 19 -1.57 2.01 16.77
C ARG A 19 -0.36 2.16 15.84
N ILE A 20 -0.35 1.45 14.71
CA ILE A 20 0.70 1.59 13.70
C ILE A 20 0.64 2.99 13.07
N ILE A 21 -0.55 3.51 12.74
CA ILE A 21 -0.72 4.86 12.20
C ILE A 21 -0.25 5.93 13.21
N GLU A 22 -0.70 5.84 14.46
CA GLU A 22 -0.29 6.76 15.53
C GLU A 22 1.24 6.73 15.71
N ARG A 23 1.83 5.54 15.73
CA ARG A 23 3.28 5.37 15.86
C ARG A 23 4.03 5.91 14.64
N ALA A 24 3.49 5.77 13.44
CA ALA A 24 4.07 6.32 12.22
C ALA A 24 4.15 7.86 12.26
N ILE A 25 3.09 8.50 12.73
CA ILE A 25 3.03 9.96 12.93
C ILE A 25 4.08 10.40 13.96
N GLU A 26 4.20 9.67 15.09
CA GLU A 26 5.20 9.95 16.11
C GLU A 26 6.64 9.81 15.54
N LEU A 27 6.93 8.73 14.83
CA LEU A 27 8.24 8.49 14.20
C LEU A 27 8.59 9.57 13.17
N LYS A 28 7.61 10.06 12.41
CA LYS A 28 7.75 11.20 11.50
C LYS A 28 8.15 12.47 12.27
N CYS A 29 7.42 12.78 13.33
CA CYS A 29 7.71 13.93 14.19
C CYS A 29 9.12 13.84 14.82
N MET A 30 9.53 12.66 15.28
CA MET A 30 10.88 12.42 15.82
C MET A 30 11.94 12.69 14.75
N GLN A 31 11.75 12.17 13.54
CA GLN A 31 12.69 12.38 12.44
C GLN A 31 12.82 13.86 12.05
N HIS A 32 11.71 14.60 11.96
CA HIS A 32 11.73 16.03 11.65
C HIS A 32 12.41 16.87 12.75
N ARG A 33 12.44 16.38 14.01
CA ARG A 33 13.22 16.99 15.11
C ARG A 33 14.67 16.54 15.17
N ASN A 34 15.10 15.63 14.28
CA ASN A 34 16.38 14.95 14.29
C ASN A 34 16.63 14.12 15.59
N ASP A 35 15.57 13.60 16.19
CA ASP A 35 15.67 12.69 17.35
C ASP A 35 16.23 11.34 16.86
N VAL A 36 17.34 10.89 17.45
CA VAL A 36 17.93 9.59 17.11
C VAL A 36 17.18 8.49 17.85
N TYR A 37 16.59 7.57 17.09
CA TYR A 37 15.90 6.41 17.64
C TYR A 37 16.32 5.14 16.87
N GLN A 38 17.13 4.30 17.53
CA GLN A 38 17.75 3.12 16.93
C GLN A 38 17.43 1.82 17.70
N PRO A 39 16.14 1.38 17.67
CA PRO A 39 15.71 0.20 18.44
C PRO A 39 16.25 -1.12 17.87
N PHE A 40 16.77 -1.14 16.64
CA PHE A 40 17.13 -2.36 15.90
C PHE A 40 18.60 -2.45 15.53
N VAL A 41 19.48 -1.96 16.41
CA VAL A 41 20.94 -2.15 16.25
C VAL A 41 21.26 -3.64 16.13
N GLY A 42 21.95 -4.01 15.04
CA GLY A 42 22.33 -5.39 14.73
C GLY A 42 21.23 -6.24 14.09
N LYS A 43 20.01 -5.71 13.88
CA LYS A 43 18.93 -6.41 13.16
C LYS A 43 19.07 -6.25 11.64
N VAL A 44 18.69 -7.29 10.90
CA VAL A 44 18.82 -7.36 9.45
C VAL A 44 17.48 -7.68 8.80
N MET A 45 17.08 -6.84 7.84
CA MET A 45 15.91 -7.07 6.98
C MET A 45 16.32 -7.66 5.64
N GLY A 46 15.63 -8.71 5.17
CA GLY A 46 15.69 -9.15 3.79
C GLY A 46 14.63 -8.45 2.93
N MET A 47 15.04 -7.94 1.78
CA MET A 47 14.13 -7.29 0.83
C MET A 47 14.12 -8.07 -0.50
N ILE A 48 13.11 -8.92 -0.70
CA ILE A 48 12.96 -9.76 -1.90
C ILE A 48 12.12 -8.98 -2.93
N PHE A 49 12.70 -8.78 -4.12
CA PHE A 49 12.07 -8.07 -5.22
C PHE A 49 12.03 -8.90 -6.49
N GLU A 50 10.84 -9.24 -6.98
CA GLU A 50 10.59 -9.74 -8.34
C GLU A 50 10.12 -8.61 -9.27
N LYS A 51 9.44 -7.60 -8.71
CA LYS A 51 9.05 -6.35 -9.39
C LYS A 51 9.88 -5.19 -8.85
N SER A 52 10.51 -4.42 -9.73
CA SER A 52 11.29 -3.25 -9.33
C SER A 52 10.41 -2.16 -8.69
N SER A 53 10.95 -1.44 -7.72
CA SER A 53 10.30 -0.27 -7.12
C SER A 53 11.31 0.58 -6.37
N THR A 54 11.50 1.80 -6.81
CA THR A 54 12.36 2.79 -6.14
C THR A 54 11.81 3.17 -4.77
N ARG A 55 10.52 3.55 -4.71
CA ARG A 55 9.88 4.00 -3.47
C ARG A 55 9.86 2.93 -2.39
N THR A 56 9.47 1.70 -2.72
CA THR A 56 9.44 0.58 -1.77
C THR A 56 10.85 0.27 -1.27
N ARG A 57 11.84 0.23 -2.16
CA ARG A 57 13.23 -0.03 -1.77
C ARG A 57 13.75 1.06 -0.84
N VAL A 58 13.66 2.32 -1.26
CA VAL A 58 14.19 3.45 -0.48
C VAL A 58 13.52 3.53 0.90
N SER A 59 12.20 3.38 0.99
CA SER A 59 11.48 3.51 2.26
C SER A 59 11.83 2.40 3.26
N PHE A 60 11.94 1.13 2.84
CA PHE A 60 12.35 0.06 3.75
C PHE A 60 13.83 0.11 4.10
N GLU A 61 14.71 0.33 3.11
CA GLU A 61 16.16 0.37 3.32
C GLU A 61 16.57 1.54 4.23
N ALA A 62 16.04 2.74 3.94
CA ALA A 62 16.26 3.92 4.78
C ALA A 62 15.62 3.74 6.18
N GLY A 63 14.43 3.17 6.26
CA GLY A 63 13.74 2.92 7.52
C GLY A 63 14.54 2.00 8.46
N MET A 64 15.06 0.88 7.94
CA MET A 64 15.93 -0.02 8.73
C MET A 64 17.23 0.65 9.13
N SER A 65 17.87 1.40 8.23
CA SER A 65 19.08 2.15 8.52
C SER A 65 18.87 3.19 9.62
N GLN A 66 17.78 3.95 9.57
CA GLN A 66 17.42 4.92 10.62
C GLN A 66 17.16 4.26 11.97
N PHE A 67 16.66 3.04 11.98
CA PHE A 67 16.48 2.23 13.20
C PHE A 67 17.78 1.58 13.70
N GLY A 68 18.93 1.85 13.07
CA GLY A 68 20.24 1.30 13.46
C GLY A 68 20.47 -0.13 12.97
N GLY A 69 19.54 -0.69 12.20
CA GLY A 69 19.67 -1.98 11.53
C GLY A 69 20.26 -1.86 10.13
N SER A 70 20.17 -2.94 9.39
CA SER A 70 20.58 -3.00 7.97
C SER A 70 19.54 -3.71 7.14
N ALA A 71 19.61 -3.53 5.81
CA ALA A 71 18.74 -4.24 4.87
C ALA A 71 19.57 -4.84 3.74
N ILE A 72 19.21 -6.04 3.30
CA ILE A 72 19.82 -6.76 2.18
C ILE A 72 18.83 -6.80 1.04
N PHE A 73 19.21 -6.21 -0.10
CA PHE A 73 18.43 -6.27 -1.32
C PHE A 73 18.66 -7.59 -2.05
N LEU A 74 17.58 -8.33 -2.30
CA LEU A 74 17.58 -9.64 -2.95
C LEU A 74 16.73 -9.56 -4.22
N SER A 75 17.37 -9.39 -5.38
CA SER A 75 16.70 -9.46 -6.68
C SER A 75 16.48 -10.92 -7.08
N SER A 76 15.32 -11.27 -7.63
CA SER A 76 15.06 -12.59 -8.20
C SER A 76 16.06 -12.96 -9.31
N ARG A 77 16.63 -11.97 -10.00
CA ARG A 77 17.66 -12.18 -11.04
C ARG A 77 18.97 -12.67 -10.45
N ASP A 78 19.27 -12.32 -9.21
CA ASP A 78 20.55 -12.58 -8.54
C ASP A 78 20.43 -13.65 -7.44
N THR A 79 19.22 -14.19 -7.23
CA THR A 79 18.94 -15.21 -6.20
C THR A 79 18.47 -16.52 -6.84
N GLN A 80 18.47 -17.61 -6.07
CA GLN A 80 18.00 -18.92 -6.48
C GLN A 80 16.46 -18.97 -6.64
N LEU A 81 15.72 -18.05 -6.03
CA LEU A 81 14.27 -17.89 -6.22
C LEU A 81 13.91 -17.75 -7.71
N GLY A 82 14.69 -16.98 -8.47
CA GLY A 82 14.53 -16.86 -9.93
C GLY A 82 15.06 -18.04 -10.74
N ARG A 83 15.64 -19.06 -10.10
CA ARG A 83 16.28 -20.22 -10.75
C ARG A 83 15.59 -21.55 -10.44
N GLY A 84 14.37 -21.51 -9.89
CA GLY A 84 13.56 -22.70 -9.65
C GLY A 84 13.79 -23.39 -8.30
N GLU A 85 14.44 -22.74 -7.32
CA GLU A 85 14.43 -23.20 -5.94
C GLU A 85 13.02 -23.11 -5.36
N PRO A 86 12.50 -24.14 -4.68
CA PRO A 86 11.20 -24.07 -4.02
C PRO A 86 11.13 -22.90 -3.03
N ILE A 87 9.98 -22.20 -3.00
CA ILE A 87 9.75 -21.05 -2.12
C ILE A 87 9.95 -21.43 -0.66
N GLU A 88 9.54 -22.64 -0.28
CA GLU A 88 9.65 -23.19 1.06
C GLU A 88 11.11 -23.34 1.52
N ASP A 89 11.99 -23.74 0.63
CA ASP A 89 13.40 -23.94 0.96
C ASP A 89 14.11 -22.59 1.09
N SER A 90 13.85 -21.68 0.14
CA SER A 90 14.31 -20.30 0.23
C SER A 90 13.81 -19.62 1.53
N ALA A 91 12.53 -19.82 1.90
CA ALA A 91 11.97 -19.25 3.13
C ALA A 91 12.69 -19.75 4.38
N ARG A 92 12.94 -21.07 4.48
CA ARG A 92 13.66 -21.68 5.62
C ARG A 92 15.09 -21.16 5.73
N VAL A 93 15.81 -21.08 4.61
CA VAL A 93 17.20 -20.63 4.58
C VAL A 93 17.30 -19.15 4.89
N ILE A 94 16.59 -18.31 4.15
CA ILE A 94 16.65 -16.84 4.29
C ILE A 94 16.20 -16.42 5.69
N SER A 95 15.09 -16.95 6.18
CA SER A 95 14.56 -16.58 7.52
C SER A 95 15.41 -17.08 8.68
N SER A 96 16.32 -18.02 8.46
CA SER A 96 17.25 -18.47 9.52
C SER A 96 18.40 -17.48 9.77
N MET A 97 18.63 -16.53 8.88
CA MET A 97 19.74 -15.58 8.91
C MET A 97 19.29 -14.11 9.07
N LEU A 98 18.00 -13.86 9.05
CA LEU A 98 17.41 -12.51 9.07
C LEU A 98 16.43 -12.37 10.23
N ASP A 99 16.07 -11.14 10.55
CA ASP A 99 15.12 -10.81 11.63
C ASP A 99 13.70 -10.49 11.10
N ILE A 100 13.60 -10.08 9.85
CA ILE A 100 12.34 -9.75 9.16
C ILE A 100 12.55 -9.81 7.65
N VAL A 101 11.52 -10.17 6.90
CA VAL A 101 11.56 -10.21 5.42
C VAL A 101 10.42 -9.39 4.84
N MET A 102 10.68 -8.56 3.82
CA MET A 102 9.65 -7.98 2.99
C MET A 102 9.74 -8.57 1.58
N ILE A 103 8.60 -8.79 0.94
CA ILE A 103 8.49 -9.39 -0.39
C ILE A 103 7.63 -8.52 -1.29
N ARG A 104 8.15 -8.21 -2.48
CA ARG A 104 7.42 -7.58 -3.57
C ARG A 104 7.48 -8.49 -4.79
N THR A 105 6.33 -9.09 -5.14
CA THR A 105 6.23 -10.15 -6.13
C THR A 105 4.96 -10.02 -6.99
N PHE A 106 4.65 -11.02 -7.77
CA PHE A 106 3.44 -11.14 -8.59
C PHE A 106 2.32 -11.83 -7.81
N GLY A 107 2.34 -13.14 -7.72
CA GLY A 107 1.29 -13.92 -7.08
C GLY A 107 1.24 -13.75 -5.56
N HIS A 108 0.03 -13.62 -5.01
CA HIS A 108 -0.15 -13.54 -3.55
C HIS A 108 0.15 -14.86 -2.85
N ASP A 109 0.00 -15.98 -3.55
CA ASP A 109 0.38 -17.32 -3.10
C ASP A 109 1.87 -17.43 -2.77
N ILE A 110 2.74 -16.72 -3.51
CA ILE A 110 4.19 -16.69 -3.28
C ILE A 110 4.50 -16.14 -1.88
N VAL A 111 3.92 -14.99 -1.53
CA VAL A 111 4.17 -14.36 -0.22
C VAL A 111 3.52 -15.16 0.92
N THR A 112 2.34 -15.73 0.69
CA THR A 112 1.65 -16.60 1.65
C THR A 112 2.46 -17.87 1.92
N ARG A 113 2.95 -18.52 0.85
CA ARG A 113 3.77 -19.71 0.95
C ARG A 113 5.10 -19.44 1.63
N PHE A 114 5.75 -18.32 1.33
CA PHE A 114 6.98 -17.91 2.02
C PHE A 114 6.73 -17.69 3.51
N ALA A 115 5.63 -17.02 3.88
CA ALA A 115 5.28 -16.76 5.28
C ALA A 115 5.03 -18.04 6.07
N GLU A 116 4.38 -19.04 5.46
CA GLU A 116 4.11 -20.36 6.08
C GLU A 116 5.40 -21.08 6.56
N TYR A 117 6.50 -20.92 5.84
CA TYR A 117 7.78 -21.59 6.15
C TYR A 117 8.83 -20.68 6.76
N SER A 118 8.52 -19.38 6.91
CA SER A 118 9.42 -18.41 7.51
C SER A 118 9.50 -18.57 9.03
N LYS A 119 10.69 -18.33 9.58
CA LYS A 119 10.94 -18.24 11.03
C LYS A 119 10.88 -16.81 11.57
N VAL A 120 10.71 -15.84 10.70
CA VAL A 120 10.66 -14.41 11.04
C VAL A 120 9.44 -13.75 10.40
N PRO A 121 9.01 -12.56 10.87
CA PRO A 121 7.91 -11.83 10.25
C PRO A 121 8.11 -11.61 8.76
N VAL A 122 7.02 -11.74 7.99
CA VAL A 122 6.98 -11.45 6.55
C VAL A 122 6.02 -10.31 6.29
N ILE A 123 6.44 -9.36 5.47
CA ILE A 123 5.65 -8.21 5.02
C ILE A 123 5.39 -8.34 3.52
N ASN A 124 4.13 -8.28 3.13
CA ASN A 124 3.74 -8.08 1.73
C ASN A 124 3.94 -6.61 1.36
N ALA A 125 4.98 -6.32 0.58
CA ALA A 125 5.23 -4.96 0.08
C ALA A 125 4.46 -4.63 -1.19
N LEU A 126 4.02 -5.62 -1.93
CA LEU A 126 3.04 -5.60 -3.03
C LEU A 126 2.93 -6.99 -3.66
N THR A 127 1.70 -7.41 -3.98
CA THR A 127 1.38 -8.46 -4.93
C THR A 127 0.38 -7.96 -5.97
N ASP A 128 0.00 -8.79 -6.94
CA ASP A 128 -1.04 -8.46 -7.93
C ASP A 128 -2.44 -8.35 -7.31
N ASP A 129 -2.64 -8.89 -6.12
CA ASP A 129 -3.91 -8.84 -5.41
C ASP A 129 -3.96 -7.76 -4.31
N HIS A 130 -2.82 -7.41 -3.67
CA HIS A 130 -2.79 -6.53 -2.49
C HIS A 130 -1.55 -5.62 -2.43
N HIS A 131 -1.75 -4.40 -1.90
CA HIS A 131 -0.67 -3.48 -1.54
C HIS A 131 -0.90 -2.86 -0.14
N PRO A 132 -0.89 -3.66 0.94
CA PRO A 132 -1.31 -3.20 2.27
C PRO A 132 -0.41 -2.10 2.84
N CYS A 133 0.89 -2.09 2.51
CA CYS A 133 1.83 -1.06 2.97
C CYS A 133 1.50 0.34 2.42
N GLN A 134 0.90 0.44 1.23
CA GLN A 134 0.46 1.72 0.68
C GLN A 134 -0.69 2.27 1.52
N LEU A 135 -1.68 1.44 1.83
CA LEU A 135 -2.86 1.87 2.59
C LEU A 135 -2.52 2.36 4.01
N LEU A 136 -1.47 1.83 4.64
CA LEU A 136 -0.98 2.39 5.91
C LEU A 136 -0.53 3.85 5.73
N ALA A 137 0.18 4.16 4.64
CA ALA A 137 0.64 5.52 4.34
C ALA A 137 -0.52 6.45 3.95
N ASP A 138 -1.48 5.95 3.17
CA ASP A 138 -2.64 6.72 2.72
C ASP A 138 -3.53 7.11 3.91
N VAL A 139 -3.83 6.15 4.79
CA VAL A 139 -4.61 6.41 6.01
C VAL A 139 -3.83 7.33 6.96
N GLN A 140 -2.51 7.13 7.14
CA GLN A 140 -1.68 8.07 7.89
C GLN A 140 -1.80 9.48 7.34
N THR A 141 -1.68 9.64 6.02
CA THR A 141 -1.75 10.95 5.36
C THR A 141 -3.12 11.58 5.56
N TYR A 142 -4.19 10.81 5.41
CA TYR A 142 -5.53 11.32 5.69
C TYR A 142 -5.67 11.79 7.13
N VAL A 143 -5.21 10.99 8.10
CA VAL A 143 -5.27 11.33 9.53
C VAL A 143 -4.48 12.59 9.85
N GLU A 144 -3.30 12.77 9.29
CA GLU A 144 -2.48 13.99 9.48
C GLU A 144 -3.18 15.26 8.97
N HIS A 145 -3.93 15.16 7.87
CA HIS A 145 -4.55 16.31 7.23
C HIS A 145 -5.99 16.57 7.68
N ARG A 146 -6.75 15.53 8.03
CA ARG A 146 -8.22 15.63 8.25
C ARG A 146 -8.71 14.91 9.51
N GLY A 147 -7.83 14.24 10.26
CA GLY A 147 -8.23 13.43 11.40
C GLY A 147 -8.83 12.07 10.98
N SER A 148 -9.78 11.55 11.76
CA SER A 148 -10.31 10.21 11.52
C SER A 148 -10.95 10.03 10.14
N ILE A 149 -10.58 8.96 9.44
CA ILE A 149 -11.21 8.54 8.18
C ILE A 149 -12.53 7.78 8.40
N GLN A 150 -12.82 7.35 9.64
CA GLN A 150 -14.04 6.61 9.95
C GLN A 150 -15.30 7.40 9.58
N GLY A 151 -16.24 6.74 8.91
CA GLY A 151 -17.50 7.34 8.46
C GLY A 151 -17.37 8.28 7.26
N LYS A 152 -16.18 8.45 6.70
CA LYS A 152 -15.91 9.27 5.52
C LYS A 152 -16.27 8.53 4.23
N THR A 153 -16.32 9.26 3.12
CA THR A 153 -16.53 8.72 1.78
C THR A 153 -15.25 8.86 0.97
N VAL A 154 -14.73 7.75 0.46
CA VAL A 154 -13.58 7.69 -0.42
C VAL A 154 -14.04 7.31 -1.82
N ALA A 155 -13.59 8.03 -2.83
CA ALA A 155 -13.80 7.71 -4.23
C ALA A 155 -12.54 7.07 -4.81
N TRP A 156 -12.65 5.82 -5.26
CA TRP A 156 -11.68 5.18 -6.13
C TRP A 156 -12.12 5.36 -7.58
N ILE A 157 -11.26 5.92 -8.44
CA ILE A 157 -11.57 6.17 -9.85
C ILE A 157 -10.44 5.57 -10.69
N GLY A 158 -10.71 4.49 -11.42
CA GLY A 158 -9.71 3.80 -12.24
C GLY A 158 -9.88 2.29 -12.26
N ASP A 159 -8.77 1.58 -12.44
CA ASP A 159 -8.72 0.10 -12.57
C ASP A 159 -9.05 -0.60 -11.24
N GLY A 160 -9.82 -1.67 -11.29
CA GLY A 160 -10.09 -2.57 -10.17
C GLY A 160 -8.91 -3.46 -9.80
N ASN A 161 -7.72 -2.88 -9.72
CA ASN A 161 -6.43 -3.54 -9.49
C ASN A 161 -6.17 -3.85 -8.00
N ASN A 162 -4.93 -4.26 -7.68
CA ASN A 162 -4.50 -4.54 -6.30
C ASN A 162 -4.61 -3.36 -5.34
N MET A 163 -4.47 -2.12 -5.84
CA MET A 163 -4.70 -0.93 -5.01
C MET A 163 -6.18 -0.78 -4.66
N CYS A 164 -7.07 -0.93 -5.65
CA CYS A 164 -8.52 -0.93 -5.43
C CYS A 164 -8.94 -2.00 -4.42
N ASN A 165 -8.44 -3.24 -4.57
CA ASN A 165 -8.67 -4.32 -3.61
C ASN A 165 -8.22 -3.94 -2.19
N SER A 166 -7.06 -3.30 -2.07
CA SER A 166 -6.55 -2.87 -0.76
C SER A 166 -7.37 -1.72 -0.16
N TYR A 167 -7.94 -0.83 -1.00
CA TYR A 167 -8.90 0.19 -0.54
C TYR A 167 -10.23 -0.43 -0.07
N ILE A 168 -10.70 -1.50 -0.71
CA ILE A 168 -11.88 -2.25 -0.26
C ILE A 168 -11.64 -2.84 1.14
N GLU A 169 -10.48 -3.50 1.36
CA GLU A 169 -10.12 -3.98 2.70
C GLU A 169 -9.98 -2.83 3.71
N ALA A 170 -9.36 -1.72 3.31
CA ALA A 170 -9.20 -0.54 4.16
C ALA A 170 -10.57 0.05 4.58
N ALA A 171 -11.54 0.10 3.66
CA ALA A 171 -12.89 0.55 3.96
C ALA A 171 -13.54 -0.30 5.06
N HIS A 172 -13.37 -1.63 5.00
CA HIS A 172 -13.81 -2.54 6.04
C HIS A 172 -13.08 -2.30 7.37
N MET A 173 -11.74 -2.18 7.33
CA MET A 173 -10.92 -2.09 8.55
C MET A 173 -11.09 -0.76 9.28
N TRP A 174 -11.22 0.37 8.56
CA TRP A 174 -11.34 1.70 9.16
C TRP A 174 -12.74 2.28 9.16
N GLY A 175 -13.73 1.56 8.58
CA GLY A 175 -15.14 1.95 8.64
C GLY A 175 -15.49 3.19 7.82
N PHE A 176 -14.84 3.41 6.69
CA PHE A 176 -15.25 4.40 5.69
C PHE A 176 -16.05 3.75 4.55
N LYS A 177 -16.73 4.56 3.75
CA LYS A 177 -17.45 4.12 2.55
C LYS A 177 -16.56 4.29 1.33
N LEU A 178 -16.46 3.25 0.49
CA LEU A 178 -15.73 3.29 -0.76
C LEU A 178 -16.69 3.26 -1.94
N LYS A 179 -16.69 4.32 -2.75
CA LYS A 179 -17.35 4.36 -4.05
C LYS A 179 -16.31 4.07 -5.13
N ILE A 180 -16.58 3.10 -5.99
CA ILE A 180 -15.64 2.65 -7.02
C ILE A 180 -16.23 2.96 -8.40
N ALA A 181 -15.53 3.77 -9.18
CA ALA A 181 -15.82 4.00 -10.58
C ALA A 181 -14.72 3.34 -11.42
N ALA A 182 -15.08 2.28 -12.13
CA ALA A 182 -14.19 1.53 -13.01
C ALA A 182 -14.87 1.25 -14.35
N PRO A 183 -14.14 1.28 -15.48
CA PRO A 183 -14.70 0.89 -16.78
C PRO A 183 -15.18 -0.56 -16.77
N LYS A 184 -16.19 -0.84 -17.59
CA LYS A 184 -16.69 -2.21 -17.75
C LYS A 184 -15.57 -3.16 -18.22
N GLY A 185 -15.40 -4.26 -17.49
CA GLY A 185 -14.35 -5.26 -17.70
C GLY A 185 -13.07 -5.00 -16.93
N TYR A 186 -13.01 -3.88 -16.19
CA TYR A 186 -11.89 -3.51 -15.30
C TYR A 186 -12.36 -3.30 -13.85
N GLU A 187 -13.53 -3.80 -13.51
CA GLU A 187 -14.06 -3.75 -12.15
C GLU A 187 -13.27 -4.69 -11.21
N PRO A 188 -13.26 -4.44 -9.90
CA PRO A 188 -12.75 -5.40 -8.93
C PRO A 188 -13.46 -6.76 -9.05
N LYS A 189 -12.77 -7.83 -8.64
CA LYS A 189 -13.32 -9.20 -8.67
C LYS A 189 -14.68 -9.26 -7.94
N ALA A 190 -15.66 -9.92 -8.55
CA ALA A 190 -17.03 -10.00 -8.01
C ALA A 190 -17.10 -10.61 -6.60
N GLU A 191 -16.21 -11.56 -6.30
CA GLU A 191 -16.11 -12.18 -4.97
C GLU A 191 -15.72 -11.14 -3.91
N PHE A 192 -14.75 -10.26 -4.24
CA PHE A 192 -14.31 -9.15 -3.36
C PHE A 192 -15.47 -8.18 -3.11
N MET A 193 -16.15 -7.75 -4.18
CA MET A 193 -17.30 -6.84 -4.06
C MET A 193 -18.45 -7.45 -3.24
N SER A 194 -18.68 -8.74 -3.38
CA SER A 194 -19.71 -9.46 -2.62
C SER A 194 -19.37 -9.56 -1.11
N GLU A 195 -18.10 -9.85 -0.78
CA GLU A 195 -17.65 -9.93 0.62
C GLU A 195 -17.75 -8.58 1.33
N PHE A 196 -17.45 -7.49 0.64
CA PHE A 196 -17.36 -6.14 1.22
C PHE A 196 -18.50 -5.20 0.80
N ALA A 197 -19.63 -5.73 0.33
CA ALA A 197 -20.78 -4.95 -0.11
C ALA A 197 -21.36 -3.98 0.96
N HIS A 198 -21.01 -4.18 2.23
CA HIS A 198 -21.43 -3.31 3.32
C HIS A 198 -20.65 -1.99 3.39
N CYS A 199 -19.49 -1.89 2.75
CA CYS A 199 -18.63 -0.70 2.78
C CYS A 199 -18.10 -0.26 1.41
N ALA A 200 -18.21 -1.09 0.37
CA ALA A 200 -17.77 -0.78 -0.99
C ALA A 200 -18.91 -0.96 -1.99
N GLU A 201 -19.05 -0.02 -2.92
CA GLU A 201 -20.07 -0.06 -3.99
C GLU A 201 -19.47 0.38 -5.33
N LEU A 202 -19.89 -0.30 -6.41
CA LEU A 202 -19.63 0.17 -7.79
C LEU A 202 -20.66 1.23 -8.15
N VAL A 203 -20.18 2.33 -8.72
CA VAL A 203 -21.01 3.44 -9.24
C VAL A 203 -20.87 3.56 -10.75
N ASN A 204 -21.76 4.33 -11.40
CA ASN A 204 -21.85 4.31 -12.84
C ASN A 204 -20.83 5.20 -13.54
N SER A 205 -20.28 6.22 -12.87
CA SER A 205 -19.36 7.18 -13.46
C SER A 205 -18.35 7.71 -12.45
N ALA A 206 -17.29 8.36 -12.92
CA ALA A 206 -16.31 9.05 -12.10
C ALA A 206 -16.97 10.17 -11.28
N GLU A 207 -17.95 10.89 -11.84
CA GLU A 207 -18.71 11.93 -11.16
C GLU A 207 -19.53 11.37 -10.00
N ASP A 208 -20.23 10.24 -10.21
CA ASP A 208 -21.00 9.58 -9.15
C ASP A 208 -20.11 9.17 -7.96
N ALA A 209 -18.87 8.75 -8.23
CA ALA A 209 -17.91 8.47 -7.19
C ALA A 209 -17.44 9.75 -6.47
N ALA A 210 -17.13 10.79 -7.24
CA ALA A 210 -16.56 12.03 -6.72
C ALA A 210 -17.54 12.86 -5.88
N VAL A 211 -18.85 12.80 -6.18
CA VAL A 211 -19.86 13.61 -5.48
C VAL A 211 -19.78 13.42 -3.96
N ASN A 212 -19.47 14.54 -3.25
CA ASN A 212 -19.31 14.62 -1.80
C ASN A 212 -18.24 13.67 -1.22
N ALA A 213 -17.27 13.23 -2.00
CA ALA A 213 -16.15 12.44 -1.50
C ALA A 213 -15.23 13.29 -0.60
N ASP A 214 -14.79 12.71 0.51
CA ASP A 214 -13.79 13.31 1.42
C ASP A 214 -12.35 13.04 0.93
N MET A 215 -12.17 12.05 0.05
CA MET A 215 -10.90 11.69 -0.57
C MET A 215 -11.16 11.10 -1.96
N ILE A 216 -10.41 11.54 -2.96
CA ILE A 216 -10.36 10.94 -4.30
C ILE A 216 -8.99 10.29 -4.47
N VAL A 217 -9.00 9.05 -4.95
CA VAL A 217 -7.79 8.24 -5.19
C VAL A 217 -7.85 7.62 -6.56
N THR A 218 -6.71 7.55 -7.23
CA THR A 218 -6.53 6.81 -8.47
C THR A 218 -5.15 6.16 -8.52
N ASP A 219 -4.94 5.32 -9.52
CA ASP A 219 -3.67 4.69 -9.87
C ASP A 219 -3.53 4.65 -11.38
N VAL A 220 -2.35 4.35 -11.88
CA VAL A 220 -2.08 4.21 -13.33
C VAL A 220 -3.06 3.25 -13.98
N TRP A 221 -3.50 3.57 -15.20
CA TRP A 221 -4.41 2.72 -15.96
C TRP A 221 -3.76 1.44 -16.45
N ALA A 222 -2.46 1.47 -16.77
CA ALA A 222 -1.66 0.30 -17.12
C ALA A 222 -0.58 0.07 -16.06
N SER A 223 -0.72 -1.01 -15.29
CA SER A 223 0.28 -1.41 -14.31
C SER A 223 1.51 -2.03 -14.99
N MET A 224 2.61 -2.16 -14.24
CA MET A 224 3.84 -2.80 -14.73
C MET A 224 3.56 -4.20 -15.26
N GLY A 225 3.94 -4.43 -16.53
CA GLY A 225 3.69 -5.69 -17.26
C GLY A 225 2.44 -5.67 -18.15
N GLN A 226 1.72 -4.56 -18.26
CA GLN A 226 0.52 -4.38 -19.09
C GLN A 226 0.75 -3.38 -20.24
N GLU A 227 1.99 -3.05 -20.55
CA GLU A 227 2.34 -2.00 -21.53
C GLU A 227 1.84 -2.32 -22.95
N GLU A 228 1.66 -3.60 -23.30
CA GLU A 228 1.09 -4.02 -24.60
C GLU A 228 -0.40 -3.70 -24.72
N GLU A 229 -1.12 -3.57 -23.60
CA GLU A 229 -2.54 -3.22 -23.54
C GLU A 229 -2.79 -1.71 -23.41
N GLN A 230 -1.76 -0.88 -23.32
CA GLN A 230 -1.86 0.53 -22.95
C GLN A 230 -2.90 1.27 -23.80
N LYS A 231 -2.88 1.16 -25.14
CA LYS A 231 -3.83 1.85 -26.01
C LYS A 231 -5.29 1.42 -25.83
N ILE A 232 -5.50 0.15 -25.47
CA ILE A 232 -6.85 -0.38 -25.21
C ILE A 232 -7.34 0.21 -23.90
N ARG A 233 -6.45 0.25 -22.89
CA ARG A 233 -6.76 0.83 -21.58
C ARG A 233 -6.98 2.33 -21.67
N GLU A 234 -6.14 3.10 -22.37
CA GLU A 234 -6.34 4.54 -22.60
C GLU A 234 -7.73 4.84 -23.17
N ALA A 235 -8.20 4.05 -24.14
CA ALA A 235 -9.54 4.23 -24.72
C ALA A 235 -10.66 3.83 -23.73
N ALA A 236 -10.48 2.78 -22.93
CA ALA A 236 -11.48 2.32 -21.97
C ALA A 236 -11.60 3.27 -20.76
N PHE A 237 -10.51 3.88 -20.36
CA PHE A 237 -10.42 4.73 -19.16
C PHE A 237 -10.56 6.24 -19.44
N ALA A 238 -10.77 6.65 -20.70
CA ALA A 238 -10.81 8.06 -21.08
C ALA A 238 -11.78 8.92 -20.25
N ASP A 239 -12.92 8.34 -19.83
CA ASP A 239 -13.94 9.01 -19.00
C ASP A 239 -13.65 8.87 -17.49
N TYR A 240 -12.50 8.28 -17.10
CA TYR A 240 -12.12 8.02 -15.71
C TYR A 240 -10.87 8.80 -15.28
N GLN A 241 -10.48 9.83 -16.04
CA GLN A 241 -9.39 10.72 -15.64
C GLN A 241 -9.78 11.56 -14.45
N VAL A 242 -8.97 11.54 -13.37
CA VAL A 242 -9.14 12.46 -12.25
C VAL A 242 -8.62 13.84 -12.63
N ASN A 243 -9.49 14.84 -12.51
CA ASN A 243 -9.25 16.22 -12.90
C ASN A 243 -9.90 17.20 -11.92
N GLU A 244 -9.72 18.49 -12.18
CA GLU A 244 -10.23 19.57 -11.34
C GLU A 244 -11.77 19.58 -11.27
N HIS A 245 -12.46 19.16 -12.34
CA HIS A 245 -13.92 19.05 -12.33
C HIS A 245 -14.41 18.04 -11.28
N LEU A 246 -13.78 16.86 -11.17
CA LEU A 246 -14.12 15.87 -10.16
C LEU A 246 -13.82 16.37 -8.75
N MET A 247 -12.73 17.13 -8.57
CA MET A 247 -12.43 17.78 -7.29
C MET A 247 -13.47 18.83 -6.89
N ASP A 248 -14.06 19.55 -7.86
CA ASP A 248 -15.12 20.52 -7.62
C ASP A 248 -16.46 19.88 -7.23
N LEU A 249 -16.72 18.63 -7.63
CA LEU A 249 -17.89 17.83 -7.22
C LEU A 249 -17.74 17.24 -5.82
N ALA A 250 -16.52 17.08 -5.35
CA ALA A 250 -16.21 16.50 -4.06
C ALA A 250 -16.45 17.47 -2.90
N HIS A 251 -16.27 16.98 -1.67
CA HIS A 251 -16.31 17.84 -0.50
C HIS A 251 -15.24 18.94 -0.61
N PRO A 252 -15.50 20.21 -0.20
CA PRO A 252 -14.53 21.31 -0.32
C PRO A 252 -13.14 21.02 0.28
N ASP A 253 -13.10 20.18 1.32
CA ASP A 253 -11.87 19.73 1.99
C ASP A 253 -11.35 18.37 1.46
N CYS A 254 -11.88 17.88 0.34
CA CYS A 254 -11.49 16.63 -0.26
C CYS A 254 -9.98 16.59 -0.53
N LEU A 255 -9.32 15.49 -0.14
CA LEU A 255 -7.92 15.26 -0.49
C LEU A 255 -7.82 14.46 -1.78
N PHE A 256 -6.78 14.74 -2.57
CA PHE A 256 -6.39 13.92 -3.70
C PHE A 256 -5.12 13.13 -3.36
N MET A 257 -5.14 11.81 -3.61
CA MET A 257 -4.02 10.90 -3.39
C MET A 257 -3.72 10.06 -4.63
N HIS A 258 -2.47 9.66 -4.78
CA HIS A 258 -1.98 8.79 -5.84
C HIS A 258 -0.69 8.09 -5.40
N CYS A 259 -0.65 6.77 -5.44
CA CYS A 259 0.49 5.99 -4.95
C CYS A 259 1.80 6.18 -5.73
N LEU A 260 1.75 6.87 -6.87
CA LEU A 260 2.86 7.13 -7.79
C LEU A 260 3.55 5.85 -8.33
N PRO A 261 4.10 5.87 -9.57
CA PRO A 261 4.21 7.01 -10.48
C PRO A 261 2.86 7.42 -11.05
N ALA A 262 2.70 8.67 -11.46
CA ALA A 262 1.49 9.18 -12.10
C ALA A 262 1.80 9.62 -13.54
N HIS A 263 0.88 9.37 -14.47
CA HIS A 263 0.98 9.78 -15.87
C HIS A 263 0.06 10.97 -16.13
N ARG A 264 0.65 12.17 -16.15
CA ARG A 264 -0.07 13.41 -16.43
C ARG A 264 -0.66 13.35 -17.85
N GLY A 265 -1.94 13.65 -17.97
CA GLY A 265 -2.70 13.55 -19.23
C GLY A 265 -3.33 12.18 -19.46
N GLU A 266 -3.03 11.17 -18.62
CA GLU A 266 -3.70 9.86 -18.62
C GLU A 266 -4.66 9.78 -17.41
N GLU A 267 -4.37 9.01 -16.37
CA GLU A 267 -5.26 8.84 -15.22
C GLU A 267 -5.47 10.11 -14.40
N ILE A 268 -4.63 11.12 -14.57
CA ILE A 268 -4.77 12.45 -13.96
C ILE A 268 -4.59 13.56 -14.98
N SER A 269 -5.27 14.71 -14.78
CA SER A 269 -5.00 15.90 -15.57
C SER A 269 -3.58 16.44 -15.34
N GLU A 270 -3.08 17.26 -16.28
CA GLU A 270 -1.71 17.81 -16.26
C GLU A 270 -1.33 18.46 -14.93
N ASN A 271 -2.26 19.17 -14.29
CA ASN A 271 -2.00 19.96 -13.09
C ASN A 271 -2.45 19.28 -11.79
N MET A 272 -2.99 18.06 -11.84
CA MET A 272 -3.62 17.42 -10.68
C MET A 272 -2.67 17.21 -9.50
N LEU A 273 -1.41 16.88 -9.76
CA LEU A 273 -0.40 16.72 -8.69
C LEU A 273 -0.05 18.04 -7.99
N ASP A 274 -0.34 19.17 -8.63
CA ASP A 274 -0.09 20.53 -8.12
C ASP A 274 -1.38 21.20 -7.60
N HIS A 275 -2.49 20.46 -7.58
CA HIS A 275 -3.75 20.94 -7.02
C HIS A 275 -3.61 21.20 -5.52
N LYS A 276 -4.25 22.27 -5.02
CA LYS A 276 -4.15 22.73 -3.61
C LYS A 276 -4.47 21.66 -2.55
N ASN A 277 -5.28 20.68 -2.91
CA ASN A 277 -5.69 19.56 -2.04
C ASN A 277 -4.97 18.24 -2.41
N ALA A 278 -4.01 18.25 -3.34
CA ALA A 278 -3.18 17.10 -3.62
C ALA A 278 -2.15 16.92 -2.50
N VAL A 279 -2.12 15.73 -1.91
CA VAL A 279 -1.20 15.39 -0.80
C VAL A 279 -0.26 14.24 -1.17
N VAL A 280 -0.08 14.01 -2.46
CA VAL A 280 0.70 12.89 -3.03
C VAL A 280 2.16 12.84 -2.55
N TRP A 281 2.76 14.02 -2.28
CA TRP A 281 4.15 14.08 -1.80
C TRP A 281 4.25 13.69 -0.33
N ALA A 282 3.29 14.13 0.49
CA ALA A 282 3.18 13.72 1.89
C ALA A 282 2.86 12.21 2.00
N GLU A 283 1.96 11.71 1.13
CA GLU A 283 1.64 10.29 1.00
C GLU A 283 2.90 9.46 0.67
N ALA A 284 3.69 9.91 -0.31
CA ALA A 284 4.94 9.25 -0.68
C ALA A 284 5.98 9.24 0.46
N GLU A 285 6.12 10.34 1.20
CA GLU A 285 6.97 10.43 2.39
C GLU A 285 6.47 9.49 3.49
N ASN A 286 5.18 9.44 3.73
CA ASN A 286 4.56 8.61 4.76
C ASN A 286 4.78 7.11 4.54
N ARG A 287 5.13 6.67 3.33
CA ARG A 287 5.61 5.31 3.09
C ARG A 287 6.78 4.93 3.98
N LEU A 288 7.72 5.85 4.23
CA LEU A 288 8.84 5.61 5.14
C LEU A 288 8.34 5.39 6.58
N HIS A 289 7.50 6.29 7.06
CA HIS A 289 7.09 6.31 8.47
C HIS A 289 6.12 5.17 8.79
N ALA A 290 5.14 4.91 7.93
CA ALA A 290 4.20 3.79 8.08
C ALA A 290 4.93 2.44 8.07
N GLN A 291 5.89 2.25 7.17
CA GLN A 291 6.68 1.02 7.10
C GLN A 291 7.62 0.87 8.30
N LYS A 292 8.22 1.95 8.80
CA LYS A 292 8.99 1.90 10.07
C LYS A 292 8.11 1.44 11.22
N ALA A 293 6.93 2.03 11.39
CA ALA A 293 6.01 1.65 12.46
C ALA A 293 5.54 0.19 12.33
N LEU A 294 5.27 -0.29 11.12
CA LEU A 294 4.92 -1.68 10.84
C LEU A 294 6.06 -2.65 11.21
N VAL A 295 7.29 -2.33 10.82
CA VAL A 295 8.48 -3.13 11.14
C VAL A 295 8.69 -3.18 12.65
N GLU A 296 8.60 -2.04 13.33
CA GLU A 296 8.71 -1.96 14.79
C GLU A 296 7.62 -2.80 15.48
N PHE A 297 6.38 -2.70 15.01
CA PHE A 297 5.27 -3.50 15.53
C PHE A 297 5.52 -5.00 15.37
N LEU A 298 5.87 -5.46 14.18
CA LEU A 298 6.03 -6.88 13.89
C LEU A 298 7.22 -7.49 14.64
N ILE A 299 8.36 -6.83 14.69
CA ILE A 299 9.52 -7.33 15.45
C ILE A 299 9.17 -7.41 16.94
N ASN A 300 8.61 -6.35 17.52
CA ASN A 300 8.30 -6.31 18.96
C ASN A 300 7.21 -7.31 19.36
N GLU A 301 6.16 -7.50 18.56
CA GLU A 301 5.11 -8.47 18.85
C GLU A 301 5.61 -9.92 18.75
N ASN A 302 6.60 -10.20 17.92
CA ASN A 302 7.20 -11.52 17.84
C ASN A 302 8.28 -11.78 18.89
N LEU A 303 8.99 -10.75 19.37
CA LEU A 303 9.93 -10.87 20.50
C LEU A 303 9.25 -11.11 21.86
N LYS A 304 8.01 -10.68 22.05
CA LYS A 304 7.23 -10.95 23.28
C LYS A 304 6.86 -12.43 23.47
N LYS A 305 7.19 -13.29 22.50
CA LYS A 305 6.80 -14.72 22.47
C LYS A 305 7.90 -15.65 22.97
N ASP A 306 9.12 -15.15 23.14
CA ASP A 306 10.28 -15.84 23.71
C ASP A 306 10.39 -15.52 25.21
#